data_efc94b43eea58d50a536b703353bb082
#
_entry.id   efc94b43eea58d50a536b703353bb082
#
_cell.length_a   1.000
_cell.length_b   1.000
_cell.length_c   1.000
_cell.angle_alpha   90.00
_cell.angle_beta   90.00
_cell.angle_gamma   90.00
#
_symmetry.space_group_name_H-M   'P 1'
#
loop_
_entity.id
_entity.type
_entity.pdbx_description
1 polymer ?
#
loop_
_entity_poly.entity_id
_entity_poly.type
_entity_poly.pdbx_seq_one_letter_code
_entity_poly.pdbx_strand_id
1 'polypeptide(L)'
;MPDNKMTSYQRYIAISRYARWLPEKQRRETWDETVNRFMTNVVGDKVDQETYDQISDAIFNLEVMPSMRAMMTAGEAMRRDNTCSYNCSYLPIEDPKCFDEAMFILLCGTGVGFSVERQYISKLPEIPKTLFQSESTIVVHDSKEGWAKALRSLISLLYAGEIPQWDVTKVRPAGAKLKTFGGRASGPQPLTDLFTFVVETFQSAAGSKLSSIHCHDLMCKIGEVVVCGGVRRSAMISLSNLSDDRMRHAKSGQWYNTNPQRALANNSVCYTEKPDMETFIREWSALVESKSGERGIFSREAAKKQAAKNGRRDANHEFGVNPCAEILLRPYMFCNLSEVVVRPDDSFASLSEKVKIATILGTIQSTYTEFPYLRDIWQANTAEERLLGVSLTGIMDSALLTFSEQAPAILDALQKVAISTNVVWAAEFDIPQSTAITTVKPSGTVSQLVDSASGIHTRHSDYYIRTVRGDNKDPLTLFLKDSGVPNEPCAMGAPTTVFSFPTKAPEGAVTRNKVNAIKQLEICLLYTSPSPRDGRE
;
A
#
# COMPACT_ATOMS: atom_id res chain seq x y z
N MET A 1 0.33 -6.30 -26.73
CA MET A 1 -0.99 -6.34 -27.40
C MET A 1 -1.29 -4.96 -27.93
N PRO A 2 -1.65 -4.77 -29.17
CA PRO A 2 -2.19 -3.49 -29.57
C PRO A 2 -3.43 -3.20 -28.71
N ASP A 3 -3.71 -1.90 -28.48
CA ASP A 3 -4.89 -1.40 -27.75
C ASP A 3 -6.22 -2.12 -28.11
N ASN A 4 -6.26 -2.80 -29.23
CA ASN A 4 -7.41 -3.53 -29.76
C ASN A 4 -7.77 -4.84 -29.01
N LYS A 5 -6.92 -5.36 -28.12
CA LYS A 5 -7.21 -6.61 -27.39
C LYS A 5 -7.66 -6.40 -25.94
N MET A 6 -7.53 -5.18 -25.39
CA MET A 6 -8.05 -4.84 -24.07
C MET A 6 -9.57 -4.66 -24.11
N THR A 7 -10.26 -5.18 -23.09
CA THR A 7 -11.67 -4.87 -22.84
C THR A 7 -11.86 -3.38 -22.54
N SER A 8 -13.07 -2.86 -22.66
CA SER A 8 -13.38 -1.46 -22.32
C SER A 8 -13.02 -1.14 -20.87
N TYR A 9 -13.19 -2.09 -19.97
CA TYR A 9 -12.83 -1.92 -18.56
C TYR A 9 -11.32 -1.86 -18.34
N GLN A 10 -10.55 -2.74 -18.97
CA GLN A 10 -9.09 -2.71 -18.91
C GLN A 10 -8.52 -1.37 -19.45
N ARG A 11 -9.05 -0.87 -20.58
CA ARG A 11 -8.68 0.45 -21.12
C ARG A 11 -9.00 1.57 -20.15
N TYR A 12 -10.19 1.52 -19.53
CA TYR A 12 -10.54 2.49 -18.50
C TYR A 12 -9.52 2.49 -17.35
N ILE A 13 -9.12 1.32 -16.86
CA ILE A 13 -8.13 1.20 -15.78
C ILE A 13 -6.75 1.71 -16.26
N ALA A 14 -6.29 1.33 -17.45
CA ALA A 14 -5.03 1.81 -18.01
C ALA A 14 -4.98 3.34 -18.08
N ILE A 15 -6.00 3.95 -18.66
CA ILE A 15 -6.08 5.42 -18.85
C ILE A 15 -6.27 6.14 -17.51
N SER A 16 -7.14 5.65 -16.63
CA SER A 16 -7.47 6.37 -15.40
C SER A 16 -6.41 6.23 -14.31
N ARG A 17 -5.62 5.14 -14.30
CA ARG A 17 -4.73 4.79 -13.20
C ARG A 17 -3.24 4.82 -13.54
N TYR A 18 -2.85 4.58 -14.79
CA TYR A 18 -1.46 4.44 -15.20
C TYR A 18 -0.99 5.55 -16.14
N ALA A 19 -1.85 5.97 -17.08
CA ALA A 19 -1.52 6.92 -18.11
C ALA A 19 -1.35 8.35 -17.56
N ARG A 20 -0.30 9.04 -18.03
CA ARG A 20 -0.08 10.47 -17.77
C ARG A 20 -0.73 11.34 -18.83
N TRP A 21 -1.01 12.58 -18.48
CA TRP A 21 -1.45 13.60 -19.41
C TRP A 21 -0.27 14.12 -20.21
N LEU A 22 -0.41 14.11 -21.54
CA LEU A 22 0.56 14.66 -22.50
C LEU A 22 0.06 16.02 -23.00
N PRO A 23 0.62 17.14 -22.51
CA PRO A 23 0.13 18.48 -22.86
C PRO A 23 0.24 18.77 -24.37
N GLU A 24 1.32 18.32 -25.00
CA GLU A 24 1.59 18.50 -26.44
C GLU A 24 0.61 17.74 -27.34
N LYS A 25 0.06 16.62 -26.85
CA LYS A 25 -0.92 15.79 -27.58
C LYS A 25 -2.36 16.01 -27.13
N GLN A 26 -2.58 16.84 -26.09
CA GLN A 26 -3.89 17.11 -25.49
C GLN A 26 -4.68 15.83 -25.13
N ARG A 27 -3.98 14.76 -24.72
CA ARG A 27 -4.56 13.48 -24.30
C ARG A 27 -3.69 12.78 -23.26
N ARG A 28 -4.22 11.73 -22.68
CA ARG A 28 -3.41 10.82 -21.87
C ARG A 28 -2.60 9.87 -22.73
N GLU A 29 -1.55 9.28 -22.13
CA GLU A 29 -0.75 8.22 -22.74
C GLU A 29 -1.62 7.06 -23.20
N THR A 30 -1.22 6.40 -24.27
CA THR A 30 -1.65 5.03 -24.61
C THR A 30 -0.97 4.02 -23.70
N TRP A 31 -1.38 2.75 -23.76
CA TRP A 31 -0.71 1.70 -23.00
C TRP A 31 0.75 1.52 -23.42
N ASP A 32 0.99 1.53 -24.70
CA ASP A 32 2.33 1.49 -25.30
C ASP A 32 3.23 2.63 -24.80
N GLU A 33 2.74 3.87 -24.83
CA GLU A 33 3.45 5.04 -24.31
C GLU A 33 3.73 4.93 -22.80
N THR A 34 2.79 4.34 -22.04
CA THR A 34 2.95 4.11 -20.61
C THR A 34 4.03 3.08 -20.31
N VAL A 35 4.06 1.96 -21.05
CA VAL A 35 5.09 0.92 -20.94
C VAL A 35 6.44 1.49 -21.34
N ASN A 36 6.53 2.17 -22.47
CA ASN A 36 7.78 2.77 -22.93
C ASN A 36 8.34 3.79 -21.94
N ARG A 37 7.50 4.63 -21.33
CA ARG A 37 7.94 5.55 -20.28
C ARG A 37 8.52 4.80 -19.08
N PHE A 38 7.90 3.71 -18.64
CA PHE A 38 8.42 2.88 -17.56
C PHE A 38 9.76 2.24 -17.95
N MET A 39 9.81 1.60 -19.09
CA MET A 39 11.03 0.95 -19.59
C MET A 39 12.21 1.93 -19.68
N THR A 40 12.00 3.08 -20.30
CA THR A 40 13.06 4.10 -20.49
C THR A 40 13.54 4.69 -19.16
N ASN A 41 12.65 4.90 -18.16
CA ASN A 41 13.02 5.63 -16.96
C ASN A 41 13.38 4.72 -15.77
N VAL A 42 12.96 3.46 -15.77
CA VAL A 42 13.18 2.54 -14.63
C VAL A 42 14.14 1.43 -15.01
N VAL A 43 13.93 0.78 -16.14
CA VAL A 43 14.82 -0.28 -16.61
C VAL A 43 16.05 0.35 -17.28
N GLY A 44 15.85 1.19 -18.30
CA GLY A 44 16.92 1.93 -18.98
C GLY A 44 17.99 1.00 -19.54
N ASP A 45 19.23 1.33 -19.26
CA ASP A 45 20.45 0.61 -19.66
C ASP A 45 20.98 -0.36 -18.57
N LYS A 46 20.15 -0.65 -17.54
CA LYS A 46 20.54 -1.57 -16.44
C LYS A 46 20.62 -3.02 -16.85
N VAL A 47 20.03 -3.39 -17.97
CA VAL A 47 19.98 -4.76 -18.51
C VAL A 47 20.41 -4.75 -19.97
N ASP A 48 20.82 -5.92 -20.49
CA ASP A 48 21.09 -6.06 -21.92
C ASP A 48 19.80 -5.92 -22.76
N GLN A 49 19.97 -5.77 -24.07
CA GLN A 49 18.84 -5.52 -24.99
C GLN A 49 17.85 -6.69 -25.02
N GLU A 50 18.32 -7.92 -24.94
CA GLU A 50 17.45 -9.11 -24.96
C GLU A 50 16.55 -9.13 -23.72
N THR A 51 17.11 -8.92 -22.54
CA THR A 51 16.37 -8.82 -21.27
C THR A 51 15.42 -7.62 -21.28
N TYR A 52 15.86 -6.48 -21.83
CA TYR A 52 15.01 -5.29 -21.98
C TYR A 52 13.77 -5.60 -22.82
N ASP A 53 13.92 -6.25 -23.96
CA ASP A 53 12.83 -6.61 -24.85
C ASP A 53 11.88 -7.61 -24.19
N GLN A 54 12.41 -8.63 -23.51
CA GLN A 54 11.62 -9.61 -22.76
C GLN A 54 10.77 -8.94 -21.66
N ILE A 55 11.34 -8.02 -20.90
CA ILE A 55 10.61 -7.26 -19.86
C ILE A 55 9.52 -6.41 -20.49
N SER A 56 9.87 -5.69 -21.57
CA SER A 56 8.94 -4.82 -22.28
C SER A 56 7.74 -5.59 -22.81
N ASP A 57 7.98 -6.70 -23.48
CA ASP A 57 6.95 -7.57 -24.03
C ASP A 57 6.04 -8.16 -22.95
N ALA A 58 6.62 -8.63 -21.84
CA ALA A 58 5.85 -9.20 -20.74
C ALA A 58 4.92 -8.15 -20.09
N ILE A 59 5.38 -6.92 -19.90
CA ILE A 59 4.54 -5.84 -19.36
C ILE A 59 3.48 -5.43 -20.38
N PHE A 60 3.87 -5.27 -21.64
CA PHE A 60 2.97 -4.84 -22.72
C PHE A 60 1.83 -5.84 -22.93
N ASN A 61 2.12 -7.15 -22.86
CA ASN A 61 1.15 -8.22 -22.97
C ASN A 61 0.39 -8.55 -21.67
N LEU A 62 0.61 -7.79 -20.58
CA LEU A 62 -0.05 -8.00 -19.30
C LEU A 62 0.22 -9.38 -18.67
N GLU A 63 1.43 -9.89 -18.86
CA GLU A 63 1.90 -11.17 -18.30
C GLU A 63 2.62 -10.98 -16.97
N VAL A 64 3.34 -9.87 -16.85
CA VAL A 64 4.02 -9.44 -15.63
C VAL A 64 3.76 -7.96 -15.42
N MET A 65 3.51 -7.57 -14.19
CA MET A 65 3.29 -6.18 -13.84
C MET A 65 4.31 -5.70 -12.81
N PRO A 66 5.02 -4.60 -13.06
CA PRO A 66 5.83 -3.95 -12.05
C PRO A 66 4.95 -3.30 -10.98
N SER A 67 5.58 -2.79 -9.93
CA SER A 67 4.88 -1.94 -8.96
C SER A 67 4.04 -0.88 -9.67
N MET A 68 2.74 -0.86 -9.36
CA MET A 68 1.85 0.18 -9.88
C MET A 68 2.41 1.59 -9.61
N ARG A 69 3.02 1.79 -8.45
CA ARG A 69 3.61 3.07 -8.06
C ARG A 69 4.80 3.43 -8.94
N ALA A 70 5.75 2.53 -9.11
CA ALA A 70 6.89 2.74 -9.99
C ALA A 70 6.42 3.05 -11.41
N MET A 71 5.42 2.31 -11.92
CA MET A 71 4.87 2.55 -13.24
C MET A 71 4.18 3.91 -13.38
N MET A 72 3.43 4.35 -12.38
CA MET A 72 2.79 5.67 -12.38
C MET A 72 3.80 6.82 -12.27
N THR A 73 4.86 6.66 -11.48
CA THR A 73 5.79 7.74 -11.10
C THR A 73 7.09 7.72 -11.90
N ALA A 74 7.31 6.71 -12.75
CA ALA A 74 8.48 6.59 -13.63
C ALA A 74 8.78 7.90 -14.37
N GLY A 75 9.99 8.42 -14.26
CA GLY A 75 10.43 9.70 -14.81
C GLY A 75 10.81 10.71 -13.72
N GLU A 76 10.56 11.99 -13.96
CA GLU A 76 11.05 13.09 -13.12
C GLU A 76 10.70 12.95 -11.63
N ALA A 77 9.47 12.53 -11.29
CA ALA A 77 9.05 12.38 -9.91
C ALA A 77 9.90 11.35 -9.17
N MET A 78 10.17 10.20 -9.80
CA MET A 78 10.95 9.12 -9.23
C MET A 78 12.45 9.47 -9.15
N ARG A 79 12.98 10.22 -10.13
CA ARG A 79 14.36 10.71 -10.10
C ARG A 79 14.61 11.71 -8.98
N ARG A 80 13.59 12.50 -8.60
CA ARG A 80 13.70 13.48 -7.52
C ARG A 80 13.62 12.84 -6.12
N ASP A 81 12.80 11.82 -5.95
CA ASP A 81 12.58 11.14 -4.68
C ASP A 81 12.01 9.75 -4.93
N ASN A 82 12.72 8.72 -4.50
CA ASN A 82 12.32 7.34 -4.76
C ASN A 82 11.16 6.85 -3.88
N THR A 83 10.77 7.56 -2.83
CA THR A 83 9.63 7.19 -1.96
C THR A 83 8.36 6.91 -2.77
N CYS A 84 8.12 7.69 -3.83
CA CYS A 84 6.92 7.56 -4.65
C CYS A 84 6.87 6.28 -5.49
N SER A 85 7.96 5.54 -5.63
CA SER A 85 8.02 4.27 -6.38
C SER A 85 7.56 3.06 -5.57
N TYR A 86 7.55 3.17 -4.24
CA TYR A 86 7.21 2.08 -3.34
C TYR A 86 5.71 2.05 -3.00
N ASN A 87 5.18 0.86 -2.79
CA ASN A 87 3.76 0.67 -2.51
C ASN A 87 3.41 0.92 -1.06
N CYS A 88 4.24 0.48 -0.13
CA CYS A 88 3.97 0.48 1.29
C CYS A 88 5.24 0.67 2.12
N SER A 89 5.02 1.01 3.41
CA SER A 89 6.07 1.23 4.39
C SER A 89 5.60 0.86 5.79
N TYR A 90 6.52 0.85 6.74
CA TYR A 90 6.21 0.68 8.16
C TYR A 90 7.11 1.57 9.03
N LEU A 91 6.52 2.18 10.07
CA LEU A 91 7.25 2.90 11.12
C LEU A 91 6.55 2.78 12.49
N PRO A 92 7.29 2.58 13.60
CA PRO A 92 6.75 2.74 14.93
C PRO A 92 6.72 4.23 15.33
N ILE A 93 5.74 4.63 16.14
CA ILE A 93 5.65 6.01 16.63
C ILE A 93 6.51 6.14 17.89
N GLU A 94 7.79 6.43 17.69
CA GLU A 94 8.78 6.54 18.78
C GLU A 94 9.55 7.88 18.81
N ASP A 95 9.34 8.71 17.80
CA ASP A 95 9.96 10.02 17.63
C ASP A 95 8.93 10.97 17.01
N PRO A 96 8.87 12.26 17.42
CA PRO A 96 7.97 13.24 16.84
C PRO A 96 8.04 13.37 15.31
N LYS A 97 9.20 13.10 14.70
CA LYS A 97 9.38 13.09 13.22
C LYS A 97 8.58 11.99 12.52
N CYS A 98 8.14 10.96 13.24
CA CYS A 98 7.34 9.89 12.64
C CYS A 98 6.03 10.41 12.02
N PHE A 99 5.43 11.46 12.58
CA PHE A 99 4.18 12.03 12.08
C PHE A 99 4.35 12.74 10.74
N ASP A 100 5.37 13.56 10.58
CA ASP A 100 5.61 14.27 9.31
C ASP A 100 6.22 13.36 8.24
N GLU A 101 7.05 12.37 8.62
CA GLU A 101 7.51 11.33 7.70
C GLU A 101 6.33 10.51 7.16
N ALA A 102 5.41 10.10 8.03
CA ALA A 102 4.20 9.40 7.61
C ALA A 102 3.34 10.25 6.66
N MET A 103 3.17 11.55 6.97
CA MET A 103 2.46 12.48 6.08
C MET A 103 3.13 12.57 4.71
N PHE A 104 4.45 12.72 4.67
CA PHE A 104 5.21 12.80 3.43
C PHE A 104 5.07 11.52 2.60
N ILE A 105 5.24 10.35 3.23
CA ILE A 105 5.12 9.03 2.59
C ILE A 105 3.71 8.85 2.00
N LEU A 106 2.67 9.17 2.77
CA LEU A 106 1.28 9.11 2.30
C LEU A 106 1.03 10.08 1.14
N LEU A 107 1.58 11.31 1.18
CA LEU A 107 1.51 12.28 0.08
C LEU A 107 2.27 11.82 -1.17
N CYS A 108 3.27 10.97 -1.03
CA CYS A 108 3.91 10.26 -2.16
C CYS A 108 3.01 9.13 -2.71
N GLY A 109 1.91 8.83 -2.04
CA GLY A 109 0.94 7.79 -2.41
C GLY A 109 1.31 6.39 -1.93
N THR A 110 2.27 6.27 -1.04
CA THR A 110 2.73 5.04 -0.41
C THR A 110 1.91 4.76 0.85
N GLY A 111 1.46 3.53 1.06
CA GLY A 111 0.72 3.13 2.27
C GLY A 111 1.64 3.05 3.49
N VAL A 112 1.08 3.25 4.69
CA VAL A 112 1.86 3.26 5.93
C VAL A 112 1.26 2.30 6.95
N GLY A 113 2.04 1.28 7.35
CA GLY A 113 1.81 0.58 8.61
C GLY A 113 2.48 1.34 9.75
N PHE A 114 1.85 1.41 10.91
CA PHE A 114 2.45 2.07 12.06
C PHE A 114 2.14 1.33 13.36
N SER A 115 2.96 1.55 14.38
CA SER A 115 2.74 0.99 15.71
C SER A 115 2.58 2.09 16.75
N VAL A 116 1.55 1.94 17.58
CA VAL A 116 1.32 2.75 18.79
C VAL A 116 1.52 1.93 20.07
N GLU A 117 2.31 0.86 19.98
CA GLU A 117 2.64 0.01 21.11
C GLU A 117 3.43 0.80 22.18
N ARG A 118 3.22 0.46 23.43
CA ARG A 118 3.78 1.17 24.58
C ARG A 118 5.30 1.33 24.52
N GLN A 119 6.02 0.30 24.07
CA GLN A 119 7.48 0.33 23.98
C GLN A 119 8.01 1.38 23.00
N TYR A 120 7.19 1.84 22.07
CA TYR A 120 7.52 2.92 21.13
C TYR A 120 7.05 4.27 21.67
N ILE A 121 5.75 4.43 21.91
CA ILE A 121 5.20 5.75 22.31
C ILE A 121 5.75 6.26 23.64
N SER A 122 6.26 5.38 24.50
CA SER A 122 6.95 5.79 25.74
C SER A 122 8.24 6.57 25.52
N LYS A 123 8.82 6.50 24.29
CA LYS A 123 10.01 7.28 23.90
C LYS A 123 9.68 8.71 23.50
N LEU A 124 8.42 9.01 23.20
CA LEU A 124 7.99 10.38 22.88
C LEU A 124 8.23 11.31 24.07
N PRO A 125 8.56 12.59 23.83
CA PRO A 125 8.72 13.58 24.88
C PRO A 125 7.42 13.78 25.66
N GLU A 126 7.56 14.30 26.88
CA GLU A 126 6.44 14.79 27.66
C GLU A 126 6.01 16.17 27.15
N ILE A 127 4.71 16.39 27.05
CA ILE A 127 4.15 17.69 26.65
C ILE A 127 4.17 18.63 27.87
N PRO A 128 4.60 19.88 27.72
CA PRO A 128 4.57 20.85 28.81
C PRO A 128 3.17 20.97 29.44
N LYS A 129 3.11 21.21 30.75
CA LYS A 129 1.84 21.37 31.48
C LYS A 129 1.01 22.54 31.00
N THR A 130 1.66 23.56 30.47
CA THR A 130 1.02 24.77 29.93
C THR A 130 1.48 25.00 28.51
N LEU A 131 0.54 25.17 27.63
CA LEU A 131 0.75 25.56 26.25
C LEU A 131 0.22 27.01 26.09
N PHE A 132 1.03 27.90 25.54
CA PHE A 132 0.67 29.31 25.39
C PHE A 132 0.71 29.74 23.93
N GLN A 133 -0.14 30.70 23.57
CA GLN A 133 -0.14 31.29 22.24
C GLN A 133 1.18 32.02 21.97
N SER A 134 1.78 31.75 20.84
CA SER A 134 3.05 32.31 20.40
C SER A 134 2.83 33.23 19.21
N GLU A 135 3.74 34.18 19.01
CA GLU A 135 3.79 35.04 17.81
C GLU A 135 4.42 34.30 16.61
N SER A 136 4.93 33.10 16.82
CA SER A 136 5.54 32.29 15.78
C SER A 136 4.50 31.95 14.70
N THR A 137 4.82 32.15 13.42
CA THR A 137 3.96 31.85 12.30
C THR A 137 4.60 30.81 11.39
N ILE A 138 3.90 29.69 11.16
CA ILE A 138 4.31 28.65 10.23
C ILE A 138 3.80 28.99 8.84
N VAL A 139 4.71 29.33 7.91
CA VAL A 139 4.36 29.57 6.50
C VAL A 139 4.36 28.25 5.74
N VAL A 140 3.21 27.85 5.22
CA VAL A 140 3.04 26.58 4.51
C VAL A 140 3.35 26.78 3.03
N HIS A 141 4.33 26.01 2.51
CA HIS A 141 4.62 25.98 1.07
C HIS A 141 3.77 24.95 0.33
N ASP A 142 3.38 25.25 -0.92
CA ASP A 142 2.50 24.44 -1.77
C ASP A 142 3.23 23.26 -2.41
N SER A 143 3.74 22.35 -1.57
CA SER A 143 4.39 21.09 -1.96
C SER A 143 4.19 20.03 -0.88
N LYS A 144 4.45 18.74 -1.23
CA LYS A 144 4.41 17.63 -0.27
C LYS A 144 5.38 17.87 0.88
N GLU A 145 6.59 18.26 0.54
CA GLU A 145 7.65 18.61 1.48
C GLU A 145 7.26 19.81 2.36
N GLY A 146 6.61 20.81 1.76
CA GLY A 146 6.14 22.01 2.47
C GLY A 146 5.07 21.69 3.51
N TRP A 147 4.11 20.84 3.17
CA TRP A 147 3.07 20.40 4.09
C TRP A 147 3.63 19.56 5.24
N ALA A 148 4.49 18.59 4.92
CA ALA A 148 5.13 17.76 5.94
C ALA A 148 6.05 18.57 6.87
N LYS A 149 6.86 19.50 6.32
CA LYS A 149 7.68 20.41 7.12
C LYS A 149 6.86 21.32 8.04
N ALA A 150 5.71 21.80 7.57
CA ALA A 150 4.81 22.62 8.38
C ALA A 150 4.25 21.82 9.57
N LEU A 151 3.86 20.56 9.36
CA LEU A 151 3.44 19.65 10.44
C LEU A 151 4.60 19.40 11.43
N ARG A 152 5.81 19.15 10.94
CA ARG A 152 7.01 18.99 11.78
C ARG A 152 7.24 20.21 12.66
N SER A 153 7.15 21.41 12.09
CA SER A 153 7.31 22.67 12.82
C SER A 153 6.23 22.85 13.89
N LEU A 154 4.97 22.55 13.56
CA LEU A 154 3.86 22.62 14.52
C LEU A 154 4.11 21.68 15.71
N ILE A 155 4.43 20.42 15.47
CA ILE A 155 4.67 19.43 16.54
C ILE A 155 5.89 19.83 17.40
N SER A 156 6.95 20.33 16.77
CA SER A 156 8.14 20.81 17.50
C SER A 156 7.81 21.98 18.43
N LEU A 157 7.03 22.95 17.97
CA LEU A 157 6.63 24.11 18.78
C LEU A 157 5.69 23.68 19.92
N LEU A 158 4.77 22.77 19.68
CA LEU A 158 3.88 22.23 20.72
C LEU A 158 4.66 21.49 21.82
N TYR A 159 5.69 20.72 21.48
CA TYR A 159 6.60 20.14 22.47
C TYR A 159 7.46 21.17 23.20
N ALA A 160 7.68 22.34 22.60
CA ALA A 160 8.31 23.49 23.29
C ALA A 160 7.32 24.29 24.17
N GLY A 161 6.02 23.96 24.15
CA GLY A 161 4.98 24.68 24.90
C GLY A 161 4.35 25.84 24.14
N GLU A 162 4.62 25.96 22.84
CA GLU A 162 4.14 27.06 22.01
C GLU A 162 3.03 26.63 21.07
N ILE A 163 1.94 27.39 20.99
CA ILE A 163 0.87 27.26 20.00
C ILE A 163 1.08 28.34 18.93
N PRO A 164 1.64 28.00 17.76
CA PRO A 164 1.92 28.98 16.71
C PRO A 164 0.66 29.32 15.93
N GLN A 165 0.77 30.41 15.16
CA GLN A 165 -0.14 30.70 14.05
C GLN A 165 0.35 29.99 12.78
N TRP A 166 -0.49 29.89 11.76
CA TRP A 166 -0.11 29.36 10.44
C TRP A 166 -0.66 30.19 9.30
N ASP A 167 0.17 30.34 8.27
CA ASP A 167 -0.15 31.03 7.03
C ASP A 167 -0.21 30.02 5.88
N VAL A 168 -1.39 29.82 5.33
CA VAL A 168 -1.67 28.90 4.21
C VAL A 168 -1.94 29.63 2.89
N THR A 169 -1.68 30.93 2.82
CA THR A 169 -1.97 31.78 1.65
C THR A 169 -1.23 31.33 0.39
N LYS A 170 -0.07 30.67 0.54
CA LYS A 170 0.72 30.12 -0.57
C LYS A 170 0.20 28.78 -1.10
N VAL A 171 -0.72 28.13 -0.38
CA VAL A 171 -1.30 26.85 -0.81
C VAL A 171 -2.33 27.09 -1.91
N ARG A 172 -2.23 26.34 -3.00
CA ARG A 172 -3.16 26.45 -4.13
C ARG A 172 -4.61 26.26 -3.71
N PRO A 173 -5.56 26.96 -4.36
CA PRO A 173 -6.96 26.86 -4.03
C PRO A 173 -7.56 25.48 -4.42
N ALA A 174 -8.68 25.15 -3.79
CA ALA A 174 -9.46 23.97 -4.14
C ALA A 174 -9.84 23.95 -5.63
N GLY A 175 -9.76 22.78 -6.25
CA GLY A 175 -10.06 22.59 -7.67
C GLY A 175 -8.89 22.84 -8.63
N ALA A 176 -7.76 23.38 -8.18
CA ALA A 176 -6.55 23.52 -9.01
C ALA A 176 -6.02 22.15 -9.48
N LYS A 177 -5.47 22.07 -10.69
CA LYS A 177 -4.90 20.81 -11.23
C LYS A 177 -3.69 20.35 -10.44
N LEU A 178 -3.61 19.06 -10.15
CA LEU A 178 -2.41 18.41 -9.62
C LEU A 178 -1.46 18.05 -10.77
N LYS A 179 -0.15 18.33 -10.60
CA LYS A 179 0.83 18.16 -11.68
C LYS A 179 1.23 16.70 -11.91
N THR A 180 1.39 15.91 -10.85
CA THR A 180 2.02 14.57 -10.91
C THR A 180 1.03 13.43 -11.02
N PHE A 181 -0.01 13.43 -10.19
CA PHE A 181 -0.94 12.28 -10.06
C PHE A 181 -2.26 12.45 -10.83
N GLY A 182 -2.47 13.60 -11.46
CA GLY A 182 -3.78 13.99 -11.95
C GLY A 182 -4.74 14.31 -10.79
N GLY A 183 -5.98 14.70 -11.10
CA GLY A 183 -6.96 15.10 -10.09
C GLY A 183 -6.91 16.58 -9.73
N ARG A 184 -7.62 16.95 -8.68
CA ARG A 184 -7.81 18.33 -8.23
C ARG A 184 -7.34 18.52 -6.79
N ALA A 185 -6.75 19.68 -6.50
CA ALA A 185 -6.34 20.05 -5.15
C ALA A 185 -7.56 20.26 -4.23
N SER A 186 -7.39 19.91 -2.96
CA SER A 186 -8.39 20.16 -1.91
C SER A 186 -8.42 21.60 -1.41
N GLY A 187 -7.40 22.38 -1.71
CA GLY A 187 -7.16 23.66 -1.05
C GLY A 187 -6.54 23.51 0.34
N PRO A 188 -6.37 24.61 1.08
CA PRO A 188 -5.69 24.62 2.37
C PRO A 188 -6.53 24.10 3.55
N GLN A 189 -7.85 24.06 3.44
CA GLN A 189 -8.75 23.78 4.57
C GLN A 189 -8.45 22.44 5.28
N PRO A 190 -8.26 21.30 4.58
CA PRO A 190 -7.94 20.03 5.26
C PRO A 190 -6.67 20.10 6.11
N LEU A 191 -5.66 20.87 5.66
CA LEU A 191 -4.42 21.04 6.42
C LEU A 191 -4.64 21.91 7.66
N THR A 192 -5.45 22.96 7.55
CA THR A 192 -5.85 23.81 8.69
C THR A 192 -6.61 22.98 9.73
N ASP A 193 -7.54 22.14 9.29
CA ASP A 193 -8.30 21.22 10.17
C ASP A 193 -7.36 20.21 10.87
N LEU A 194 -6.33 19.71 10.18
CA LEU A 194 -5.31 18.87 10.79
C LEU A 194 -4.55 19.64 11.87
N PHE A 195 -4.09 20.87 11.60
CA PHE A 195 -3.31 21.65 12.55
C PHE A 195 -4.12 21.96 13.81
N THR A 196 -5.38 22.33 13.65
CA THR A 196 -6.31 22.52 14.77
C THR A 196 -6.44 21.24 15.59
N PHE A 197 -6.67 20.10 14.94
CA PHE A 197 -6.79 18.79 15.60
C PHE A 197 -5.51 18.41 16.38
N VAL A 198 -4.33 18.69 15.80
CA VAL A 198 -3.04 18.45 16.46
C VAL A 198 -2.93 19.29 17.73
N VAL A 199 -3.24 20.60 17.66
CA VAL A 199 -3.20 21.51 18.82
C VAL A 199 -4.14 21.02 19.92
N GLU A 200 -5.40 20.72 19.60
CA GLU A 200 -6.39 20.20 20.56
C GLU A 200 -5.93 18.90 21.22
N THR A 201 -5.33 17.99 20.44
CA THR A 201 -4.79 16.72 20.96
C THR A 201 -3.65 16.98 21.95
N PHE A 202 -2.73 17.89 21.64
CA PHE A 202 -1.63 18.26 22.53
C PHE A 202 -2.13 18.95 23.80
N GLN A 203 -3.09 19.86 23.68
CA GLN A 203 -3.72 20.51 24.84
C GLN A 203 -4.41 19.48 25.76
N SER A 204 -5.10 18.50 25.21
CA SER A 204 -5.74 17.44 25.98
C SER A 204 -4.74 16.52 26.71
N ALA A 205 -3.51 16.43 26.23
CA ALA A 205 -2.42 15.63 26.78
C ALA A 205 -1.40 16.46 27.59
N ALA A 206 -1.65 17.74 27.84
CA ALA A 206 -0.73 18.64 28.54
C ALA A 206 -0.28 18.06 29.90
N GLY A 207 1.02 18.13 30.19
CA GLY A 207 1.63 17.55 31.39
C GLY A 207 1.79 16.03 31.36
N SER A 208 1.60 15.39 30.19
CA SER A 208 1.77 13.95 30.00
C SER A 208 2.37 13.66 28.62
N LYS A 209 2.61 12.38 28.34
CA LYS A 209 2.97 11.92 27.00
C LYS A 209 1.71 11.62 26.18
N LEU A 210 1.82 11.70 24.85
CA LEU A 210 0.78 11.22 23.95
C LEU A 210 0.49 9.73 24.25
N SER A 211 -0.78 9.39 24.43
CA SER A 211 -1.23 8.01 24.59
C SER A 211 -1.33 7.29 23.24
N SER A 212 -1.53 5.96 23.26
CA SER A 212 -1.72 5.16 22.07
C SER A 212 -2.86 5.67 21.18
N ILE A 213 -3.99 6.04 21.79
CA ILE A 213 -5.14 6.56 21.04
C ILE A 213 -4.89 7.96 20.48
N HIS A 214 -4.14 8.83 21.20
CA HIS A 214 -3.73 10.13 20.67
C HIS A 214 -2.85 9.96 19.43
N CYS A 215 -1.84 9.10 19.49
CA CYS A 215 -0.95 8.82 18.35
C CYS A 215 -1.73 8.20 17.17
N HIS A 216 -2.63 7.28 17.44
CA HIS A 216 -3.49 6.67 16.44
C HIS A 216 -4.38 7.70 15.74
N ASP A 217 -5.06 8.55 16.49
CA ASP A 217 -5.98 9.54 15.96
C ASP A 217 -5.25 10.63 15.16
N LEU A 218 -4.04 11.04 15.59
CA LEU A 218 -3.17 11.93 14.82
C LEU A 218 -2.78 11.30 13.47
N MET A 219 -2.37 10.04 13.46
CA MET A 219 -2.04 9.32 12.21
C MET A 219 -3.25 9.22 11.29
N CYS A 220 -4.42 8.90 11.82
CA CYS A 220 -5.65 8.85 11.05
C CYS A 220 -6.04 10.22 10.47
N LYS A 221 -5.87 11.31 11.24
CA LYS A 221 -6.14 12.67 10.77
C LYS A 221 -5.17 13.10 9.67
N ILE A 222 -3.89 12.71 9.76
CA ILE A 222 -2.92 12.86 8.67
C ILE A 222 -3.41 12.15 7.41
N GLY A 223 -3.88 10.90 7.53
CA GLY A 223 -4.44 10.14 6.42
C GLY A 223 -5.63 10.81 5.76
N GLU A 224 -6.51 11.44 6.53
CA GLU A 224 -7.67 12.18 6.04
C GLU A 224 -7.26 13.36 5.12
N VAL A 225 -6.24 14.12 5.52
CA VAL A 225 -5.71 15.23 4.72
C VAL A 225 -5.19 14.75 3.36
N VAL A 226 -4.51 13.61 3.34
CA VAL A 226 -3.98 13.03 2.10
C VAL A 226 -5.10 12.56 1.16
N VAL A 227 -6.17 11.99 1.69
CA VAL A 227 -7.36 11.59 0.90
C VAL A 227 -8.04 12.81 0.29
N CYS A 228 -8.27 13.84 1.08
CA CYS A 228 -8.84 15.10 0.60
C CYS A 228 -7.95 15.78 -0.45
N GLY A 229 -6.63 15.64 -0.34
CA GLY A 229 -5.66 16.15 -1.30
C GLY A 229 -5.70 15.49 -2.69
N GLY A 230 -6.58 14.51 -2.90
CA GLY A 230 -6.80 13.88 -4.20
C GLY A 230 -5.68 12.94 -4.66
N VAL A 231 -4.69 12.69 -3.82
CA VAL A 231 -3.52 11.87 -4.17
C VAL A 231 -3.86 10.39 -4.21
N ARG A 232 -4.60 9.89 -3.23
CA ARG A 232 -5.08 8.50 -3.13
C ARG A 232 -5.98 8.34 -1.90
N ARG A 233 -6.75 7.23 -1.85
CA ARG A 233 -7.24 6.73 -0.56
C ARG A 233 -6.03 6.38 0.31
N SER A 234 -5.96 6.97 1.50
CA SER A 234 -4.96 6.62 2.50
C SER A 234 -5.14 5.14 2.87
N ALA A 235 -4.05 4.38 2.82
CA ALA A 235 -4.03 3.00 3.26
C ALA A 235 -3.11 2.92 4.47
N MET A 236 -3.66 2.60 5.65
CA MET A 236 -2.90 2.48 6.89
C MET A 236 -3.33 1.25 7.69
N ILE A 237 -2.42 0.73 8.51
CA ILE A 237 -2.70 -0.23 9.56
C ILE A 237 -2.01 0.22 10.85
N SER A 238 -2.72 0.10 11.96
CA SER A 238 -2.21 0.39 13.31
C SER A 238 -1.97 -0.91 14.07
N LEU A 239 -0.79 -1.05 14.66
CA LEU A 239 -0.47 -2.11 15.62
C LEU A 239 -0.51 -1.57 17.04
N SER A 240 -1.07 -2.33 17.97
CA SER A 240 -1.19 -1.96 19.38
C SER A 240 -1.00 -3.16 20.31
N ASN A 241 -0.64 -2.90 21.58
CA ASN A 241 -0.46 -3.97 22.56
C ASN A 241 -1.79 -4.70 22.86
N LEU A 242 -1.67 -5.97 23.19
CA LEU A 242 -2.80 -6.80 23.62
C LEU A 242 -3.52 -6.22 24.86
N SER A 243 -2.77 -5.64 25.79
CA SER A 243 -3.30 -5.00 27.01
C SER A 243 -3.88 -3.60 26.81
N ASP A 244 -3.91 -3.07 25.59
CA ASP A 244 -4.40 -1.72 25.32
C ASP A 244 -5.92 -1.71 25.09
N ASP A 245 -6.69 -1.46 26.16
CA ASP A 245 -8.15 -1.40 26.10
C ASP A 245 -8.66 -0.22 25.26
N ARG A 246 -7.94 0.91 25.20
CA ARG A 246 -8.34 2.06 24.37
C ARG A 246 -8.31 1.68 22.89
N MET A 247 -7.26 0.98 22.48
CA MET A 247 -7.14 0.52 21.11
C MET A 247 -8.09 -0.65 20.81
N ARG A 248 -8.37 -1.53 21.78
CA ARG A 248 -9.36 -2.61 21.64
C ARG A 248 -10.74 -2.07 21.31
N HIS A 249 -11.12 -0.94 21.91
CA HIS A 249 -12.43 -0.32 21.74
C HIS A 249 -12.42 0.92 20.85
N ALA A 250 -11.33 1.22 20.16
CA ALA A 250 -11.19 2.42 19.34
C ALA A 250 -12.30 2.57 18.28
N LYS A 251 -12.83 1.44 17.78
CA LYS A 251 -13.92 1.38 16.81
C LYS A 251 -15.14 0.62 17.34
N SER A 252 -15.47 0.81 18.60
CA SER A 252 -16.68 0.28 19.22
C SER A 252 -17.79 1.34 19.26
N GLY A 253 -19.06 0.90 19.22
CA GLY A 253 -20.21 1.79 19.27
C GLY A 253 -20.32 2.71 18.05
N GLN A 254 -20.71 3.95 18.25
CA GLN A 254 -20.92 4.94 17.18
C GLN A 254 -19.66 5.78 16.88
N TRP A 255 -18.49 5.16 16.92
CA TRP A 255 -17.20 5.81 16.69
C TRP A 255 -17.15 6.63 15.38
N TYR A 256 -17.88 6.20 14.34
CA TYR A 256 -17.94 6.87 13.04
C TYR A 256 -18.60 8.26 13.10
N ASN A 257 -19.36 8.57 14.15
CA ASN A 257 -19.93 9.89 14.40
C ASN A 257 -18.98 10.79 15.20
N THR A 258 -18.26 10.22 16.16
CA THR A 258 -17.41 10.97 17.10
C THR A 258 -15.96 11.07 16.64
N ASN A 259 -15.46 10.04 15.96
CA ASN A 259 -14.06 9.93 15.52
C ASN A 259 -13.97 9.36 14.10
N PRO A 260 -14.60 10.01 13.09
CA PRO A 260 -14.70 9.47 11.74
C PRO A 260 -13.33 9.25 11.06
N GLN A 261 -12.29 9.98 11.46
CA GLN A 261 -10.92 9.82 10.97
C GLN A 261 -10.38 8.40 11.20
N ARG A 262 -10.86 7.67 12.23
CA ARG A 262 -10.43 6.28 12.52
C ARG A 262 -10.75 5.29 11.39
N ALA A 263 -11.64 5.66 10.46
CA ALA A 263 -11.90 4.88 9.25
C ALA A 263 -10.68 4.80 8.31
N LEU A 264 -9.66 5.62 8.49
CA LEU A 264 -8.49 5.70 7.63
C LEU A 264 -7.43 4.64 7.92
N ALA A 265 -7.50 3.95 9.07
CA ALA A 265 -6.57 2.88 9.42
C ALA A 265 -7.32 1.60 9.79
N ASN A 266 -6.82 0.43 9.35
CA ASN A 266 -7.18 -0.84 9.96
C ASN A 266 -6.48 -0.96 11.31
N ASN A 267 -7.12 -1.58 12.29
CA ASN A 267 -6.52 -1.78 13.62
C ASN A 267 -6.23 -3.25 13.84
N SER A 268 -5.04 -3.57 14.34
CA SER A 268 -4.64 -4.93 14.71
C SER A 268 -3.95 -4.96 16.08
N VAL A 269 -4.22 -6.02 16.83
CA VAL A 269 -3.45 -6.35 18.02
C VAL A 269 -2.15 -7.06 17.63
N CYS A 270 -1.04 -6.71 18.25
CA CYS A 270 0.25 -7.36 18.06
C CYS A 270 0.50 -8.40 19.16
N TYR A 271 0.57 -9.67 18.79
CA TYR A 271 0.99 -10.75 19.67
C TYR A 271 2.52 -10.90 19.61
N THR A 272 3.17 -10.66 20.73
CA THR A 272 4.63 -10.86 20.89
C THR A 272 4.95 -12.27 21.35
N GLU A 273 3.96 -12.99 21.87
CA GLU A 273 4.00 -14.38 22.30
C GLU A 273 2.63 -15.03 22.05
N LYS A 274 2.53 -16.35 22.20
CA LYS A 274 1.25 -17.05 22.16
C LYS A 274 0.42 -16.63 23.38
N PRO A 275 -0.77 -16.02 23.21
CA PRO A 275 -1.60 -15.62 24.33
C PRO A 275 -2.16 -16.84 25.05
N ASP A 276 -2.44 -16.71 26.35
CA ASP A 276 -3.25 -17.66 27.07
C ASP A 276 -4.71 -17.64 26.56
N MET A 277 -5.47 -18.68 26.91
CA MET A 277 -6.82 -18.87 26.40
C MET A 277 -7.78 -17.77 26.85
N GLU A 278 -7.67 -17.29 28.09
CA GLU A 278 -8.54 -16.23 28.62
C GLU A 278 -8.33 -14.93 27.87
N THR A 279 -7.09 -14.54 27.71
CA THR A 279 -6.69 -13.34 26.97
C THR A 279 -7.13 -13.41 25.50
N PHE A 280 -6.97 -14.57 24.86
CA PHE A 280 -7.42 -14.78 23.48
C PHE A 280 -8.95 -14.67 23.34
N ILE A 281 -9.71 -15.32 24.24
CA ILE A 281 -11.18 -15.26 24.22
C ILE A 281 -11.67 -13.83 24.43
N ARG A 282 -11.05 -13.09 25.35
CA ARG A 282 -11.38 -11.68 25.60
C ARG A 282 -11.23 -10.82 24.33
N GLU A 283 -10.11 -10.97 23.63
CA GLU A 283 -9.85 -10.26 22.38
C GLU A 283 -10.84 -10.67 21.29
N TRP A 284 -11.10 -11.97 21.17
CA TRP A 284 -12.05 -12.53 20.20
C TRP A 284 -13.48 -12.06 20.47
N SER A 285 -13.90 -12.00 21.73
CA SER A 285 -15.22 -11.48 22.10
C SER A 285 -15.37 -10.01 21.73
N ALA A 286 -14.35 -9.18 22.02
CA ALA A 286 -14.37 -7.77 21.63
C ALA A 286 -14.45 -7.60 20.10
N LEU A 287 -13.75 -8.43 19.32
CA LEU A 287 -13.82 -8.45 17.86
C LEU A 287 -15.25 -8.77 17.36
N VAL A 288 -15.89 -9.78 17.93
CA VAL A 288 -17.28 -10.17 17.60
C VAL A 288 -18.27 -9.07 17.98
N GLU A 289 -18.15 -8.50 19.17
CA GLU A 289 -19.03 -7.44 19.68
C GLU A 289 -18.92 -6.15 18.87
N SER A 290 -17.73 -5.80 18.39
CA SER A 290 -17.51 -4.59 17.59
C SER A 290 -18.27 -4.62 16.25
N LYS A 291 -18.59 -5.79 15.72
CA LYS A 291 -19.21 -6.01 14.38
C LYS A 291 -18.47 -5.34 13.23
N SER A 292 -17.26 -4.85 13.48
CA SER A 292 -16.42 -4.16 12.49
C SER A 292 -15.34 -5.07 11.88
N GLY A 293 -15.11 -6.27 12.46
CA GLY A 293 -14.00 -7.14 12.08
C GLY A 293 -12.64 -6.64 12.61
N GLU A 294 -12.63 -5.67 13.48
CA GLU A 294 -11.45 -5.08 14.10
C GLU A 294 -11.53 -5.16 15.65
N ARG A 295 -10.41 -5.30 16.31
CA ARG A 295 -9.06 -5.27 15.73
C ARG A 295 -8.65 -6.67 15.24
N GLY A 296 -7.96 -6.72 14.10
CA GLY A 296 -7.37 -7.94 13.57
C GLY A 296 -6.20 -8.45 14.41
N ILE A 297 -5.61 -9.56 14.02
CA ILE A 297 -4.50 -10.21 14.73
C ILE A 297 -3.24 -10.16 13.88
N PHE A 298 -2.15 -9.62 14.44
CA PHE A 298 -0.80 -9.74 13.91
C PHE A 298 0.08 -10.45 14.94
N SER A 299 0.73 -11.55 14.55
CA SER A 299 1.68 -12.25 15.44
C SER A 299 3.12 -11.92 15.05
N ARG A 300 3.80 -11.13 15.89
CA ARG A 300 5.23 -10.83 15.70
C ARG A 300 6.09 -12.07 15.94
N GLU A 301 5.67 -12.96 16.81
CA GLU A 301 6.37 -14.24 17.01
C GLU A 301 6.35 -15.09 15.73
N ALA A 302 5.19 -15.25 15.11
CA ALA A 302 5.08 -15.95 13.83
C ALA A 302 5.88 -15.24 12.73
N ALA A 303 5.89 -13.90 12.72
CA ALA A 303 6.70 -13.10 11.80
C ALA A 303 8.20 -13.39 11.96
N LYS A 304 8.71 -13.45 13.19
CA LYS A 304 10.11 -13.79 13.47
C LYS A 304 10.45 -15.22 13.02
N LYS A 305 9.58 -16.19 13.29
CA LYS A 305 9.74 -17.58 12.81
C LYS A 305 9.79 -17.65 11.28
N GLN A 306 8.90 -16.93 10.59
CA GLN A 306 8.88 -16.88 9.14
C GLN A 306 10.14 -16.19 8.57
N ALA A 307 10.62 -15.12 9.20
CA ALA A 307 11.86 -14.45 8.79
C ALA A 307 13.09 -15.36 8.91
N ALA A 308 13.15 -16.17 9.98
CA ALA A 308 14.25 -17.10 10.23
C ALA A 308 14.28 -18.31 9.27
N LYS A 309 13.13 -18.69 8.71
CA LYS A 309 12.94 -19.98 8.00
C LYS A 309 13.99 -20.29 6.93
N ASN A 310 14.36 -19.31 6.15
CA ASN A 310 15.29 -19.50 5.02
C ASN A 310 16.72 -19.07 5.33
N GLY A 311 17.03 -18.64 6.55
CA GLY A 311 18.36 -18.20 6.97
C GLY A 311 18.89 -16.94 6.26
N ARG A 312 18.06 -16.27 5.45
CA ARG A 312 18.47 -15.08 4.70
C ARG A 312 18.14 -13.76 5.42
N ARG A 313 17.22 -13.76 6.37
CA ARG A 313 16.76 -12.56 7.05
C ARG A 313 17.00 -12.66 8.55
N ASP A 314 17.55 -11.62 9.15
CA ASP A 314 17.66 -11.54 10.61
C ASP A 314 16.27 -11.49 11.24
N ALA A 315 15.97 -12.47 12.10
CA ALA A 315 14.70 -12.61 12.79
C ALA A 315 14.60 -11.76 14.07
N ASN A 316 15.69 -11.13 14.51
CA ASN A 316 15.73 -10.37 15.78
C ASN A 316 15.10 -8.97 15.67
N HIS A 317 14.68 -8.56 14.48
CA HIS A 317 14.01 -7.29 14.31
C HIS A 317 12.58 -7.30 14.88
N GLU A 318 12.16 -6.13 15.38
CA GLU A 318 10.78 -5.88 15.80
C GLU A 318 9.91 -5.58 14.57
N PHE A 319 9.52 -6.64 13.87
CA PHE A 319 8.72 -6.53 12.66
C PHE A 319 7.35 -5.91 12.90
N GLY A 320 6.95 -5.06 11.97
CA GLY A 320 5.58 -4.67 11.71
C GLY A 320 5.16 -5.12 10.32
N VAL A 321 4.10 -4.52 9.81
CA VAL A 321 3.50 -4.88 8.52
C VAL A 321 3.10 -3.64 7.71
N ASN A 322 2.98 -3.84 6.41
CA ASN A 322 2.33 -2.89 5.52
C ASN A 322 0.79 -2.89 5.72
N PRO A 323 0.04 -1.92 5.18
CA PRO A 323 -1.40 -1.78 5.42
C PRO A 323 -2.27 -3.02 5.17
N CYS A 324 -1.87 -3.90 4.25
CA CYS A 324 -2.60 -5.13 3.93
C CYS A 324 -2.06 -6.36 4.68
N ALA A 325 -1.01 -6.21 5.49
CA ALA A 325 -0.38 -7.21 6.34
C ALA A 325 0.29 -8.40 5.61
N GLU A 326 0.53 -8.30 4.30
CA GLU A 326 1.20 -9.35 3.51
C GLU A 326 2.73 -9.25 3.50
N ILE A 327 3.30 -8.12 3.93
CA ILE A 327 4.75 -7.89 3.96
C ILE A 327 5.22 -7.62 5.38
N LEU A 328 6.17 -8.42 5.85
CA LEU A 328 6.89 -8.14 7.09
C LEU A 328 7.93 -7.06 6.85
N LEU A 329 7.83 -5.96 7.58
CA LEU A 329 8.73 -4.83 7.49
C LEU A 329 9.40 -4.59 8.85
N ARG A 330 10.71 -4.38 8.85
CA ARG A 330 11.37 -3.80 10.02
C ARG A 330 11.06 -2.30 10.10
N PRO A 331 11.26 -1.64 11.27
CA PRO A 331 11.04 -0.21 11.39
C PRO A 331 11.76 0.59 10.30
N TYR A 332 11.10 1.63 9.77
CA TYR A 332 11.65 2.56 8.77
C TYR A 332 12.08 1.85 7.48
N MET A 333 11.13 1.17 6.85
CA MET A 333 11.39 0.37 5.67
C MET A 333 10.23 0.41 4.67
N PHE A 334 10.57 0.22 3.39
CA PHE A 334 9.63 0.15 2.28
C PHE A 334 9.46 -1.27 1.76
N CYS A 335 8.28 -1.57 1.22
CA CYS A 335 8.01 -2.77 0.44
C CYS A 335 8.13 -2.50 -1.06
N ASN A 336 8.56 -3.50 -1.80
CA ASN A 336 8.70 -3.51 -3.25
C ASN A 336 7.88 -4.67 -3.82
N LEU A 337 6.96 -4.41 -4.74
CA LEU A 337 6.00 -5.39 -5.23
C LEU A 337 6.03 -5.50 -6.75
N SER A 338 6.03 -6.74 -7.25
CA SER A 338 5.76 -7.08 -8.65
C SER A 338 4.75 -8.22 -8.72
N GLU A 339 4.00 -8.33 -9.81
CA GLU A 339 2.94 -9.33 -9.96
C GLU A 339 3.12 -10.15 -11.22
N VAL A 340 3.16 -11.47 -11.06
CA VAL A 340 3.04 -12.45 -12.14
C VAL A 340 1.57 -12.70 -12.41
N VAL A 341 1.13 -12.54 -13.63
CA VAL A 341 -0.26 -12.78 -14.03
C VAL A 341 -0.42 -14.23 -14.46
N VAL A 342 -1.12 -14.99 -13.64
CA VAL A 342 -1.43 -16.40 -13.91
C VAL A 342 -2.63 -16.48 -14.85
N ARG A 343 -2.51 -17.28 -15.90
CA ARG A 343 -3.55 -17.53 -16.88
C ARG A 343 -4.01 -18.99 -16.82
N PRO A 344 -5.22 -19.30 -17.31
CA PRO A 344 -5.75 -20.68 -17.30
C PRO A 344 -4.88 -21.69 -18.05
N ASP A 345 -4.18 -21.24 -19.08
CA ASP A 345 -3.33 -22.02 -19.99
C ASP A 345 -1.84 -22.03 -19.59
N ASP A 346 -1.48 -21.39 -18.49
CA ASP A 346 -0.09 -21.38 -18.01
C ASP A 346 0.37 -22.80 -17.61
N SER A 347 1.58 -23.11 -18.01
CA SER A 347 2.37 -24.26 -17.56
C SER A 347 3.39 -23.83 -16.50
N PHE A 348 4.04 -24.81 -15.85
CA PHE A 348 5.18 -24.52 -14.97
C PHE A 348 6.30 -23.76 -15.69
N ALA A 349 6.56 -24.08 -16.94
CA ALA A 349 7.60 -23.42 -17.73
C ALA A 349 7.25 -21.94 -17.98
N SER A 350 6.04 -21.64 -18.44
CA SER A 350 5.62 -20.24 -18.69
C SER A 350 5.57 -19.42 -17.38
N LEU A 351 5.09 -20.01 -16.29
CA LEU A 351 5.12 -19.35 -14.97
C LEU A 351 6.54 -19.09 -14.49
N SER A 352 7.49 -20.01 -14.74
CA SER A 352 8.89 -19.82 -14.38
C SER A 352 9.51 -18.62 -15.09
N GLU A 353 9.23 -18.45 -16.39
CA GLU A 353 9.74 -17.30 -17.14
C GLU A 353 9.11 -15.98 -16.63
N LYS A 354 7.81 -15.96 -16.38
CA LYS A 354 7.13 -14.80 -15.78
C LYS A 354 7.70 -14.44 -14.40
N VAL A 355 7.99 -15.45 -13.57
CA VAL A 355 8.60 -15.25 -12.23
C VAL A 355 10.02 -14.68 -12.35
N LYS A 356 10.83 -15.13 -13.30
CA LYS A 356 12.16 -14.55 -13.58
C LYS A 356 12.03 -13.06 -13.89
N ILE A 357 11.19 -12.69 -14.87
CA ILE A 357 10.98 -11.30 -15.27
C ILE A 357 10.48 -10.45 -14.09
N ALA A 358 9.51 -10.93 -13.33
CA ALA A 358 8.99 -10.22 -12.16
C ALA A 358 10.07 -10.01 -11.08
N THR A 359 10.97 -10.97 -10.92
CA THR A 359 12.09 -10.89 -9.97
C THR A 359 13.15 -9.90 -10.45
N ILE A 360 13.49 -9.90 -11.74
CA ILE A 360 14.40 -8.91 -12.32
C ILE A 360 13.85 -7.49 -12.10
N LEU A 361 12.58 -7.25 -12.40
CA LEU A 361 11.90 -5.97 -12.17
C LEU A 361 11.97 -5.53 -10.70
N GLY A 362 11.70 -6.46 -9.77
CA GLY A 362 11.81 -6.19 -8.34
C GLY A 362 13.24 -5.85 -7.94
N THR A 363 14.24 -6.57 -8.45
CA THR A 363 15.66 -6.34 -8.16
C THR A 363 16.11 -4.98 -8.69
N ILE A 364 15.71 -4.60 -9.92
CA ILE A 364 15.93 -3.26 -10.46
C ILE A 364 15.30 -2.20 -9.55
N GLN A 365 14.04 -2.37 -9.15
CA GLN A 365 13.38 -1.39 -8.29
C GLN A 365 14.05 -1.28 -6.93
N SER A 366 14.64 -2.34 -6.39
CA SER A 366 15.34 -2.32 -5.11
C SER A 366 16.60 -1.46 -5.11
N THR A 367 17.11 -1.05 -6.29
CA THR A 367 18.24 -0.11 -6.43
C THR A 367 17.85 1.35 -6.13
N TYR A 368 16.57 1.69 -6.14
CA TYR A 368 16.07 3.02 -5.90
C TYR A 368 15.91 3.28 -4.39
N THR A 369 16.94 3.81 -3.74
CA THR A 369 17.00 3.98 -2.29
C THR A 369 17.25 5.42 -1.84
N GLU A 370 17.04 6.40 -2.71
CA GLU A 370 17.21 7.82 -2.38
C GLU A 370 15.91 8.43 -1.84
N PHE A 371 15.91 8.78 -0.55
CA PHE A 371 14.77 9.34 0.17
C PHE A 371 15.14 10.68 0.85
N PRO A 372 15.35 11.76 0.09
CA PRO A 372 15.98 12.99 0.60
C PRO A 372 15.19 13.73 1.68
N TYR A 373 13.88 13.48 1.81
CA TYR A 373 13.06 14.07 2.87
C TYR A 373 13.14 13.29 4.19
N LEU A 374 13.30 11.97 4.10
CA LEU A 374 13.22 11.06 5.24
C LEU A 374 14.57 10.98 5.99
N ARG A 375 14.53 10.47 7.23
CA ARG A 375 15.78 10.20 7.97
C ARG A 375 16.62 9.13 7.27
N ASP A 376 17.93 9.18 7.40
CA ASP A 376 18.88 8.26 6.76
C ASP A 376 18.62 6.79 7.08
N ILE A 377 17.99 6.49 8.20
CA ILE A 377 17.62 5.13 8.61
C ILE A 377 16.72 4.43 7.57
N TRP A 378 15.87 5.19 6.85
CA TRP A 378 15.02 4.64 5.79
C TRP A 378 15.86 4.12 4.62
N GLN A 379 16.85 4.91 4.21
CA GLN A 379 17.76 4.52 3.14
C GLN A 379 18.61 3.31 3.57
N ALA A 380 19.22 3.38 4.75
CA ALA A 380 20.07 2.32 5.28
C ALA A 380 19.34 0.97 5.35
N ASN A 381 18.15 0.95 5.96
CA ASN A 381 17.38 -0.28 6.11
C ASN A 381 16.89 -0.85 4.76
N THR A 382 16.45 0.01 3.85
CA THR A 382 15.97 -0.41 2.52
C THR A 382 17.13 -0.95 1.67
N ALA A 383 18.28 -0.30 1.72
CA ALA A 383 19.48 -0.73 1.00
C ALA A 383 20.07 -2.04 1.56
N GLU A 384 19.99 -2.25 2.87
CA GLU A 384 20.49 -3.48 3.52
C GLU A 384 19.66 -4.71 3.16
N GLU A 385 18.34 -4.64 3.28
CA GLU A 385 17.46 -5.80 3.06
C GLU A 385 17.03 -5.99 1.60
N ARG A 386 17.00 -4.94 0.77
CA ARG A 386 16.62 -5.01 -0.66
C ARG A 386 15.34 -5.81 -0.90
N LEU A 387 14.30 -5.65 -0.06
CA LEU A 387 13.09 -6.48 -0.11
C LEU A 387 12.45 -6.50 -1.49
N LEU A 388 12.06 -7.69 -1.92
CA LEU A 388 11.17 -7.93 -3.03
C LEU A 388 9.83 -8.50 -2.51
N GLY A 389 8.82 -8.39 -3.34
CA GLY A 389 7.52 -8.99 -3.12
C GLY A 389 6.96 -9.49 -4.46
N VAL A 390 7.61 -10.52 -5.02
CA VAL A 390 7.12 -11.21 -6.22
C VAL A 390 5.87 -11.98 -5.83
N SER A 391 4.75 -11.67 -6.45
CA SER A 391 3.43 -12.20 -6.12
C SER A 391 2.76 -12.79 -7.35
N LEU A 392 1.92 -13.81 -7.15
CA LEU A 392 1.05 -14.36 -8.18
C LEU A 392 -0.33 -13.71 -8.06
N THR A 393 -0.94 -13.31 -9.20
CA THR A 393 -2.34 -12.90 -9.28
C THR A 393 -3.06 -13.71 -10.35
N GLY A 394 -4.36 -14.00 -10.17
CA GLY A 394 -5.07 -14.90 -11.06
C GLY A 394 -5.00 -16.39 -10.65
N ILE A 395 -4.57 -16.68 -9.43
CA ILE A 395 -4.43 -18.05 -8.93
C ILE A 395 -5.72 -18.84 -9.11
N MET A 396 -6.87 -18.25 -8.80
CA MET A 396 -8.18 -18.89 -8.89
C MET A 396 -8.73 -19.01 -10.33
N ASP A 397 -8.01 -18.50 -11.31
CA ASP A 397 -8.30 -18.68 -12.73
C ASP A 397 -7.56 -19.91 -13.31
N SER A 398 -6.62 -20.52 -12.57
CA SER A 398 -5.74 -21.60 -13.03
C SER A 398 -6.03 -22.92 -12.31
N ALA A 399 -6.36 -23.96 -13.06
CA ALA A 399 -6.51 -25.32 -12.52
C ALA A 399 -5.19 -25.90 -11.97
N LEU A 400 -4.05 -25.48 -12.51
CA LEU A 400 -2.72 -25.93 -12.09
C LEU A 400 -2.40 -25.51 -10.64
N LEU A 401 -2.84 -24.31 -10.24
CA LEU A 401 -2.53 -23.73 -8.93
C LEU A 401 -3.70 -23.85 -7.93
N THR A 402 -4.91 -24.13 -8.42
CA THR A 402 -6.10 -24.20 -7.57
C THR A 402 -6.45 -25.65 -7.28
N PHE A 403 -6.44 -26.05 -6.01
CA PHE A 403 -6.81 -27.38 -5.52
C PHE A 403 -6.05 -28.56 -6.17
N SER A 404 -4.95 -28.30 -6.88
CA SER A 404 -4.08 -29.34 -7.44
C SER A 404 -3.17 -29.92 -6.36
N GLU A 405 -3.02 -31.24 -6.35
CA GLU A 405 -2.03 -31.92 -5.49
C GLU A 405 -0.57 -31.50 -5.82
N GLN A 406 -0.35 -31.03 -7.03
CA GLN A 406 0.96 -30.56 -7.50
C GLN A 406 1.25 -29.09 -7.10
N ALA A 407 0.24 -28.33 -6.72
CA ALA A 407 0.40 -26.89 -6.43
C ALA A 407 1.50 -26.59 -5.40
N PRO A 408 1.64 -27.32 -4.27
CA PRO A 408 2.72 -27.07 -3.31
C PRO A 408 4.12 -27.23 -3.95
N ALA A 409 4.33 -28.27 -4.72
CA ALA A 409 5.63 -28.53 -5.37
C ALA A 409 5.95 -27.48 -6.44
N ILE A 410 4.93 -27.05 -7.20
CA ILE A 410 5.06 -25.98 -8.19
C ILE A 410 5.42 -24.66 -7.50
N LEU A 411 4.74 -24.30 -6.42
CA LEU A 411 5.02 -23.08 -5.67
C LEU A 411 6.44 -23.07 -5.08
N ASP A 412 6.90 -24.19 -4.50
CA ASP A 412 8.27 -24.32 -4.00
C ASP A 412 9.30 -24.16 -5.12
N ALA A 413 9.01 -24.72 -6.29
CA ALA A 413 9.89 -24.61 -7.45
C ALA A 413 9.93 -23.16 -7.97
N LEU A 414 8.78 -22.48 -8.09
CA LEU A 414 8.70 -21.07 -8.49
C LEU A 414 9.41 -20.15 -7.49
N GLN A 415 9.31 -20.41 -6.18
CA GLN A 415 10.07 -19.67 -5.17
C GLN A 415 11.57 -19.82 -5.37
N LYS A 416 12.05 -21.04 -5.67
CA LYS A 416 13.48 -21.28 -5.96
C LYS A 416 13.93 -20.54 -7.22
N VAL A 417 13.08 -20.48 -8.26
CA VAL A 417 13.34 -19.67 -9.46
C VAL A 417 13.51 -18.19 -9.09
N ALA A 418 12.61 -17.63 -8.29
CA ALA A 418 12.72 -16.25 -7.83
C ALA A 418 14.01 -16.00 -7.03
N ILE A 419 14.36 -16.91 -6.11
CA ILE A 419 15.58 -16.79 -5.31
C ILE A 419 16.83 -16.83 -6.20
N SER A 420 16.95 -17.81 -7.08
CA SER A 420 18.12 -17.95 -7.97
C SER A 420 18.25 -16.76 -8.93
N THR A 421 17.14 -16.25 -9.43
CA THR A 421 17.12 -15.04 -10.27
C THR A 421 17.62 -13.82 -9.51
N ASN A 422 17.16 -13.63 -8.27
CA ASN A 422 17.62 -12.50 -7.45
C ASN A 422 19.13 -12.62 -7.11
N VAL A 423 19.64 -13.82 -6.86
CA VAL A 423 21.08 -14.03 -6.63
C VAL A 423 21.91 -13.54 -7.81
N VAL A 424 21.52 -13.91 -9.03
CA VAL A 424 22.22 -13.51 -10.27
C VAL A 424 22.17 -12.00 -10.47
N TRP A 425 20.97 -11.42 -10.42
CA TRP A 425 20.77 -9.99 -10.71
C TRP A 425 21.24 -9.06 -9.60
N ALA A 426 21.24 -9.50 -8.35
CA ALA A 426 21.87 -8.75 -7.26
C ALA A 426 23.39 -8.66 -7.46
N ALA A 427 24.03 -9.73 -7.90
CA ALA A 427 25.45 -9.73 -8.25
C ALA A 427 25.74 -8.82 -9.46
N GLU A 428 24.89 -8.85 -10.49
CA GLU A 428 25.03 -7.98 -11.68
C GLU A 428 24.95 -6.49 -11.32
N PHE A 429 24.10 -6.13 -10.36
CA PHE A 429 23.94 -4.74 -9.89
C PHE A 429 24.88 -4.36 -8.75
N ASP A 430 25.78 -5.24 -8.32
CA ASP A 430 26.66 -5.05 -7.17
C ASP A 430 25.90 -4.59 -5.90
N ILE A 431 24.80 -5.28 -5.60
CA ILE A 431 23.97 -5.02 -4.41
C ILE A 431 23.78 -6.28 -3.58
N PRO A 432 23.46 -6.15 -2.27
CA PRO A 432 23.08 -7.31 -1.46
C PRO A 432 21.92 -8.08 -2.04
N GLN A 433 21.93 -9.40 -1.90
CA GLN A 433 20.77 -10.24 -2.20
C GLN A 433 19.60 -9.86 -1.30
N SER A 434 18.39 -9.92 -1.86
CA SER A 434 17.16 -9.62 -1.12
C SER A 434 16.93 -10.63 0.00
N THR A 435 16.68 -10.15 1.20
CA THR A 435 16.44 -10.99 2.38
C THR A 435 15.09 -11.70 2.35
N ALA A 436 14.09 -11.11 1.67
CA ALA A 436 12.80 -11.74 1.36
C ALA A 436 12.40 -11.37 -0.08
N ILE A 437 11.81 -12.33 -0.81
CA ILE A 437 11.62 -12.22 -2.27
C ILE A 437 10.17 -12.43 -2.69
N THR A 438 9.46 -13.40 -2.11
CA THR A 438 8.10 -13.76 -2.51
C THR A 438 7.06 -13.34 -1.49
N THR A 439 5.86 -13.03 -1.95
CA THR A 439 4.71 -12.67 -1.10
C THR A 439 3.39 -13.04 -1.76
N VAL A 440 2.30 -12.96 -1.01
CA VAL A 440 0.93 -13.05 -1.57
C VAL A 440 0.25 -11.68 -1.43
N LYS A 441 0.31 -10.90 -2.48
CA LYS A 441 -0.29 -9.57 -2.52
C LYS A 441 -1.80 -9.66 -2.75
N PRO A 442 -2.64 -8.95 -1.98
CA PRO A 442 -4.03 -8.71 -2.35
C PRO A 442 -4.07 -7.74 -3.54
N SER A 443 -4.10 -8.27 -4.75
CA SER A 443 -4.05 -7.48 -5.98
C SER A 443 -5.33 -6.64 -6.13
N GLY A 444 -5.19 -5.33 -6.17
CA GLY A 444 -6.30 -4.39 -6.36
C GLY A 444 -6.40 -3.96 -7.84
N THR A 445 -5.83 -2.79 -8.15
CA THR A 445 -5.90 -2.21 -9.50
C THR A 445 -5.23 -3.07 -10.58
N VAL A 446 -4.13 -3.78 -10.24
CA VAL A 446 -3.42 -4.64 -11.20
C VAL A 446 -4.33 -5.75 -11.70
N SER A 447 -4.98 -6.52 -10.81
CA SER A 447 -5.88 -7.61 -11.22
C SER A 447 -7.03 -7.14 -12.12
N GLN A 448 -7.44 -5.88 -11.99
CA GLN A 448 -8.46 -5.28 -12.82
C GLN A 448 -7.92 -4.87 -14.20
N LEU A 449 -6.71 -4.33 -14.26
CA LEU A 449 -6.03 -4.01 -15.52
C LEU A 449 -5.77 -5.28 -16.35
N VAL A 450 -5.28 -6.32 -15.69
CA VAL A 450 -4.91 -7.57 -16.39
C VAL A 450 -6.09 -8.54 -16.55
N ASP A 451 -7.27 -8.20 -16.04
CA ASP A 451 -8.47 -9.06 -16.02
C ASP A 451 -8.18 -10.46 -15.46
N SER A 452 -7.78 -10.52 -14.19
CA SER A 452 -7.54 -11.77 -13.47
C SER A 452 -8.33 -11.81 -12.15
N ALA A 453 -8.44 -13.00 -11.56
CA ALA A 453 -8.79 -13.13 -10.15
C ALA A 453 -7.73 -12.39 -9.30
N SER A 454 -8.14 -11.78 -8.18
CA SER A 454 -7.28 -10.94 -7.37
C SER A 454 -6.45 -11.77 -6.38
N GLY A 455 -5.15 -11.93 -6.63
CA GLY A 455 -4.27 -12.73 -5.76
C GLY A 455 -4.82 -14.14 -5.55
N ILE A 456 -5.07 -14.49 -4.29
CA ILE A 456 -5.68 -15.78 -3.87
C ILE A 456 -7.21 -15.75 -3.77
N HIS A 457 -7.87 -14.64 -4.14
CA HIS A 457 -9.32 -14.52 -4.05
C HIS A 457 -10.02 -15.12 -5.26
N THR A 458 -11.21 -15.65 -5.02
CA THR A 458 -12.08 -16.18 -6.08
C THR A 458 -12.66 -15.09 -6.96
N ARG A 459 -13.11 -15.44 -8.17
CA ARG A 459 -13.99 -14.57 -8.97
C ARG A 459 -15.35 -14.42 -8.27
N HIS A 460 -16.03 -13.31 -8.53
CA HIS A 460 -17.36 -13.08 -7.95
C HIS A 460 -18.39 -14.13 -8.41
N SER A 461 -18.48 -14.31 -9.73
CA SER A 461 -19.31 -15.33 -10.41
C SER A 461 -18.79 -15.53 -11.83
N ASP A 462 -19.38 -16.46 -12.58
CA ASP A 462 -18.99 -16.69 -13.99
C ASP A 462 -19.28 -15.46 -14.86
N TYR A 463 -20.38 -14.75 -14.58
CA TYR A 463 -20.73 -13.46 -15.18
C TYR A 463 -21.14 -12.49 -14.10
N TYR A 464 -20.63 -11.27 -14.16
CA TYR A 464 -20.96 -10.22 -13.20
C TYR A 464 -20.78 -8.81 -13.80
N ILE A 465 -21.39 -7.83 -13.16
CA ILE A 465 -21.23 -6.42 -13.51
C ILE A 465 -20.28 -5.80 -12.50
N ARG A 466 -19.20 -5.23 -12.98
CA ARG A 466 -18.29 -4.44 -12.16
C ARG A 466 -18.69 -2.98 -12.24
N THR A 467 -18.97 -2.37 -11.10
CA THR A 467 -19.31 -0.96 -11.02
C THR A 467 -18.12 -0.10 -10.57
N VAL A 468 -18.00 1.07 -11.19
CA VAL A 468 -16.95 2.05 -10.87
C VAL A 468 -17.57 3.43 -10.69
N ARG A 469 -17.14 4.15 -9.65
CA ARG A 469 -17.58 5.52 -9.40
C ARG A 469 -16.58 6.51 -10.01
N GLY A 470 -17.11 7.48 -10.76
CA GLY A 470 -16.37 8.62 -11.29
C GLY A 470 -16.94 9.93 -10.75
N ASP A 471 -16.08 10.86 -10.33
CA ASP A 471 -16.49 12.21 -9.94
C ASP A 471 -17.10 12.93 -11.15
N ASN A 472 -18.24 13.58 -10.99
CA ASN A 472 -18.94 14.28 -12.07
C ASN A 472 -18.15 15.46 -12.66
N LYS A 473 -17.15 15.96 -11.95
CA LYS A 473 -16.24 17.02 -12.42
C LYS A 473 -15.02 16.48 -13.18
N ASP A 474 -14.80 15.16 -13.16
CA ASP A 474 -13.66 14.55 -13.88
C ASP A 474 -13.98 14.50 -15.39
N PRO A 475 -13.13 15.06 -16.25
CA PRO A 475 -13.29 14.97 -17.70
C PRO A 475 -13.44 13.54 -18.22
N LEU A 476 -12.80 12.55 -17.57
CA LEU A 476 -12.95 11.16 -17.94
C LEU A 476 -14.37 10.64 -17.67
N THR A 477 -15.01 11.09 -16.59
CA THR A 477 -16.41 10.76 -16.30
C THR A 477 -17.34 11.30 -17.38
N LEU A 478 -17.13 12.54 -17.81
CA LEU A 478 -17.90 13.14 -18.90
C LEU A 478 -17.69 12.36 -20.20
N PHE A 479 -16.45 12.08 -20.55
CA PHE A 479 -16.11 11.30 -21.74
C PHE A 479 -16.78 9.91 -21.76
N LEU A 480 -16.79 9.19 -20.63
CA LEU A 480 -17.43 7.86 -20.54
C LEU A 480 -18.95 7.94 -20.71
N LYS A 481 -19.59 9.00 -20.19
CA LYS A 481 -21.02 9.25 -20.41
C LYS A 481 -21.32 9.50 -21.90
N ASP A 482 -20.55 10.39 -22.50
CA ASP A 482 -20.71 10.75 -23.92
C ASP A 482 -20.40 9.56 -24.85
N SER A 483 -19.53 8.66 -24.41
CA SER A 483 -19.20 7.41 -25.13
C SER A 483 -20.24 6.31 -24.96
N GLY A 484 -21.33 6.56 -24.24
CA GLY A 484 -22.45 5.60 -24.09
C GLY A 484 -22.14 4.43 -23.16
N VAL A 485 -21.14 4.53 -22.27
CA VAL A 485 -20.91 3.52 -21.24
C VAL A 485 -22.11 3.48 -20.29
N PRO A 486 -22.74 2.33 -20.02
CA PRO A 486 -23.88 2.23 -19.11
C PRO A 486 -23.57 2.87 -17.76
N ASN A 487 -24.42 3.80 -17.34
CA ASN A 487 -24.19 4.57 -16.13
C ASN A 487 -25.49 5.01 -15.43
N GLU A 488 -25.36 5.31 -14.14
CA GLU A 488 -26.44 5.83 -13.31
C GLU A 488 -25.90 6.83 -12.27
N PRO A 489 -26.72 7.74 -11.73
CA PRO A 489 -26.34 8.57 -10.60
C PRO A 489 -26.02 7.72 -9.37
N CYS A 490 -25.08 8.17 -8.52
CA CYS A 490 -24.79 7.46 -7.27
C CYS A 490 -25.99 7.56 -6.31
N ALA A 491 -26.53 6.41 -5.90
CA ALA A 491 -27.67 6.31 -4.99
C ALA A 491 -27.43 6.95 -3.60
N MET A 492 -26.17 7.16 -3.22
CA MET A 492 -25.78 7.81 -1.96
C MET A 492 -25.83 9.35 -2.02
N GLY A 493 -26.35 9.94 -3.09
CA GLY A 493 -26.42 11.40 -3.25
C GLY A 493 -25.08 12.12 -3.46
N ALA A 494 -23.97 11.38 -3.57
CA ALA A 494 -22.68 11.96 -3.86
C ALA A 494 -22.62 12.49 -5.31
N PRO A 495 -21.84 13.56 -5.61
CA PRO A 495 -21.69 14.11 -6.95
C PRO A 495 -20.85 13.19 -7.85
N THR A 496 -21.23 11.91 -7.91
CA THR A 496 -20.54 10.84 -8.64
C THR A 496 -21.50 10.09 -9.55
N THR A 497 -20.96 9.56 -10.63
CA THR A 497 -21.64 8.66 -11.56
C THR A 497 -21.11 7.25 -11.37
N VAL A 498 -21.99 6.25 -11.39
CA VAL A 498 -21.64 4.83 -11.33
C VAL A 498 -21.68 4.27 -12.75
N PHE A 499 -20.56 3.76 -13.23
CA PHE A 499 -20.43 3.10 -14.53
C PHE A 499 -20.47 1.59 -14.35
N SER A 500 -21.10 0.89 -15.29
CA SER A 500 -21.27 -0.57 -15.27
C SER A 500 -20.49 -1.22 -16.41
N PHE A 501 -19.61 -2.18 -16.05
CA PHE A 501 -18.81 -2.96 -16.99
C PHE A 501 -19.13 -4.44 -16.85
N PRO A 502 -19.69 -5.10 -17.88
CA PRO A 502 -19.90 -6.53 -17.86
C PRO A 502 -18.56 -7.27 -17.87
N THR A 503 -18.43 -8.28 -17.04
CA THR A 503 -17.22 -9.09 -16.88
C THR A 503 -17.59 -10.57 -16.94
N LYS A 504 -16.79 -11.35 -17.66
CA LYS A 504 -16.87 -12.81 -17.76
C LYS A 504 -15.63 -13.43 -17.14
N ALA A 505 -15.79 -14.36 -16.21
CA ALA A 505 -14.68 -15.15 -15.70
C ALA A 505 -14.18 -16.14 -16.77
N PRO A 506 -12.88 -16.52 -16.76
CA PRO A 506 -12.40 -17.62 -17.59
C PRO A 506 -13.15 -18.93 -17.29
N GLU A 507 -13.20 -19.82 -18.28
CA GLU A 507 -13.78 -21.14 -18.09
C GLU A 507 -12.97 -21.93 -17.05
N GLY A 508 -13.66 -22.60 -16.13
CA GLY A 508 -13.03 -23.33 -15.03
C GLY A 508 -12.60 -22.47 -13.83
N ALA A 509 -12.69 -21.16 -13.90
CA ALA A 509 -12.34 -20.29 -12.78
C ALA A 509 -13.15 -20.60 -11.51
N VAL A 510 -12.50 -20.45 -10.37
CA VAL A 510 -13.15 -20.66 -9.07
C VAL A 510 -13.90 -19.40 -8.65
N THR A 511 -15.21 -19.55 -8.41
CA THR A 511 -16.08 -18.47 -7.97
C THR A 511 -16.36 -18.55 -6.47
N ARG A 512 -16.81 -17.44 -5.86
CA ARG A 512 -17.05 -17.34 -4.41
C ARG A 512 -17.98 -18.40 -3.83
N ASN A 513 -18.89 -18.94 -4.63
CA ASN A 513 -19.83 -19.97 -4.19
C ASN A 513 -19.21 -21.37 -4.14
N LYS A 514 -18.01 -21.56 -4.70
CA LYS A 514 -17.27 -22.84 -4.74
C LYS A 514 -16.29 -22.99 -3.58
N VAL A 515 -16.07 -21.93 -2.77
CA VAL A 515 -15.09 -21.91 -1.69
C VAL A 515 -15.74 -21.38 -0.42
N ASN A 516 -15.66 -22.13 0.67
CA ASN A 516 -16.05 -21.68 2.00
C ASN A 516 -14.86 -21.05 2.74
N ALA A 517 -15.12 -20.47 3.93
CA ALA A 517 -14.09 -19.80 4.71
C ALA A 517 -12.92 -20.71 5.11
N ILE A 518 -13.20 -21.98 5.48
CA ILE A 518 -12.16 -22.95 5.87
C ILE A 518 -11.27 -23.25 4.66
N LYS A 519 -11.85 -23.51 3.50
CA LYS A 519 -11.09 -23.76 2.28
C LYS A 519 -10.25 -22.55 1.86
N GLN A 520 -10.76 -21.34 2.04
CA GLN A 520 -9.99 -20.13 1.80
C GLN A 520 -8.79 -20.01 2.76
N LEU A 521 -8.94 -20.39 4.03
CA LEU A 521 -7.85 -20.43 4.99
C LEU A 521 -6.80 -21.49 4.65
N GLU A 522 -7.21 -22.68 4.18
CA GLU A 522 -6.29 -23.72 3.70
C GLU A 522 -5.44 -23.21 2.52
N ILE A 523 -6.07 -22.49 1.58
CA ILE A 523 -5.35 -21.87 0.47
C ILE A 523 -4.39 -20.79 0.98
N CYS A 524 -4.82 -19.93 1.90
CA CYS A 524 -3.94 -18.96 2.52
C CYS A 524 -2.73 -19.63 3.18
N LEU A 525 -2.95 -20.73 3.91
CA LEU A 525 -1.89 -21.49 4.55
C LEU A 525 -0.90 -22.06 3.53
N LEU A 526 -1.38 -22.57 2.41
CA LEU A 526 -0.54 -23.11 1.34
C LEU A 526 0.38 -22.03 0.73
N TYR A 527 -0.13 -20.84 0.48
CA TYR A 527 0.59 -19.78 -0.20
C TYR A 527 1.44 -18.91 0.74
N THR A 528 1.08 -18.81 2.02
CA THR A 528 1.68 -17.87 2.97
C THR A 528 2.50 -18.54 4.06
N SER A 529 2.27 -19.82 4.33
CA SER A 529 2.93 -20.56 5.42
C SER A 529 4.09 -21.41 4.93
N PRO A 530 5.00 -21.78 5.87
CA PRO A 530 5.85 -22.94 5.68
C PRO A 530 4.98 -24.16 5.37
N SER A 531 5.50 -25.03 4.52
CA SER A 531 4.83 -26.28 4.13
C SER A 531 4.18 -26.97 5.34
N PRO A 532 2.92 -27.45 5.23
CA PRO A 532 2.26 -28.17 6.32
C PRO A 532 3.00 -29.44 6.78
N ARG A 533 4.03 -29.87 6.04
CA ARG A 533 4.86 -31.03 6.38
C ARG A 533 5.85 -30.77 7.52
N ASP A 534 6.16 -29.53 7.83
CA ASP A 534 7.09 -29.17 8.92
C ASP A 534 6.38 -28.87 10.25
N GLY A 535 5.06 -29.03 10.32
CA GLY A 535 4.21 -28.76 11.49
C GLY A 535 3.69 -30.02 12.18
N ARG A 536 4.38 -31.16 12.07
CA ARG A 536 4.11 -32.28 12.96
C ARG A 536 5.03 -32.21 14.18
N GLU A 537 4.73 -31.28 15.06
CA GLU A 537 5.06 -31.37 16.48
C GLU A 537 4.13 -30.48 17.28
#